data_723f97b25a29220ef3a1d00ba8b7713b
#
_entry.id   723f97b25a29220ef3a1d00ba8b7713b
#
_cell.length_a   1.000
_cell.length_b   1.000
_cell.length_c   1.000
_cell.angle_alpha   90.00
_cell.angle_beta   90.00
_cell.angle_gamma   90.00
#
_symmetry.space_group_name_H-M   'P 1'
#
loop_
_entity.id
_entity.type
_entity.pdbx_description
1 polymer ?
#
loop_
_entity_poly.entity_id
_entity_poly.type
_entity_poly.pdbx_seq_one_letter_code
_entity_poly.pdbx_strand_id
1 'polypeptide(L)'
;MKKIIGALSLVLLIGCSLSGNRKNDACNHSEWYGYVNICLPTIDGMKECRLHPRVQAFTQKYRESGPLLGYYLNDKTYQRIDSLGTFSFDNYFMLYGDYNRENYEATATDLPLMQQQLEQSLVGTNWQERGRQVEDVYNTLMIGQPAIIEKYSPCSDVLTMIVLMKYRQENGQESTVISAANCILVKKRLLNMAYYMAYDGGKTIDLLKERNDGAVQKLMQLNQ
;
A
#
# COMPACT_ATOMS: atom_id res chain seq x y z
N MET A 1 -3.59 -42.92 -51.63
CA MET A 1 -2.75 -41.76 -51.52
C MET A 1 -3.61 -40.58 -51.06
N LYS A 2 -3.60 -40.26 -49.78
CA LYS A 2 -4.16 -39.00 -49.24
C LYS A 2 -3.15 -38.42 -48.29
N LYS A 3 -2.57 -37.27 -48.66
CA LYS A 3 -1.60 -36.50 -47.87
C LYS A 3 -2.36 -35.76 -46.80
N ILE A 4 -2.02 -36.02 -45.52
CA ILE A 4 -2.45 -35.22 -44.38
C ILE A 4 -1.41 -34.14 -44.17
N ILE A 5 -1.80 -32.89 -44.41
CA ILE A 5 -0.99 -31.68 -44.15
C ILE A 5 -1.27 -31.31 -42.67
N GLY A 6 -0.27 -31.53 -41.83
CA GLY A 6 -0.31 -31.09 -40.45
C GLY A 6 -0.13 -29.56 -40.39
N ALA A 7 -1.14 -28.87 -39.89
CA ALA A 7 -1.04 -27.45 -39.58
C ALA A 7 -0.27 -27.27 -38.24
N LEU A 8 0.93 -26.72 -38.38
CA LEU A 8 1.77 -26.33 -37.23
C LEU A 8 1.23 -25.00 -36.67
N SER A 9 0.50 -25.05 -35.59
CA SER A 9 0.04 -23.84 -34.87
C SER A 9 1.23 -23.17 -34.16
N LEU A 10 1.70 -22.09 -34.77
CA LEU A 10 2.72 -21.21 -34.20
C LEU A 10 2.05 -20.37 -33.11
N VAL A 11 2.22 -20.75 -31.83
CA VAL A 11 1.82 -19.95 -30.68
C VAL A 11 2.79 -18.76 -30.59
N LEU A 12 2.36 -17.61 -31.06
CA LEU A 12 3.03 -16.34 -30.85
C LEU A 12 2.93 -15.98 -29.36
N LEU A 13 3.98 -16.24 -28.60
CA LEU A 13 4.19 -15.61 -27.30
C LEU A 13 4.39 -14.11 -27.52
N ILE A 14 3.32 -13.35 -27.36
CA ILE A 14 3.39 -11.90 -27.29
C ILE A 14 4.01 -11.58 -25.93
N GLY A 15 5.34 -11.53 -25.91
CA GLY A 15 6.08 -10.94 -24.81
C GLY A 15 5.71 -9.46 -24.76
N CYS A 16 5.10 -9.02 -23.68
CA CYS A 16 4.89 -7.61 -23.38
C CYS A 16 6.26 -6.94 -23.17
N SER A 17 6.95 -6.63 -24.27
CA SER A 17 8.04 -5.66 -24.26
C SER A 17 7.44 -4.26 -24.28
N LEU A 18 7.14 -3.71 -23.11
CA LEU A 18 6.89 -2.29 -22.93
C LEU A 18 8.22 -1.53 -23.15
N SER A 19 8.60 -1.31 -24.42
CA SER A 19 9.58 -0.30 -24.77
C SER A 19 8.90 1.08 -24.82
N GLY A 20 8.36 1.52 -23.69
CA GLY A 20 8.06 2.93 -23.47
C GLY A 20 9.36 3.67 -23.18
N ASN A 21 9.57 4.84 -23.78
CA ASN A 21 10.64 5.78 -23.47
C ASN A 21 10.83 5.86 -21.94
N ARG A 22 11.84 5.17 -21.41
CA ARG A 22 12.26 5.33 -20.02
C ARG A 22 12.83 6.74 -19.90
N LYS A 23 11.99 7.72 -19.54
CA LYS A 23 12.49 8.82 -18.74
C LYS A 23 13.08 8.14 -17.50
N ASN A 24 14.38 8.23 -17.32
CA ASN A 24 15.03 7.90 -16.06
C ASN A 24 14.40 8.82 -15.02
N ASP A 25 13.34 8.36 -14.36
CA ASP A 25 12.86 8.99 -13.14
C ASP A 25 14.00 8.79 -12.13
N ALA A 26 14.83 9.82 -11.99
CA ALA A 26 15.92 9.78 -11.06
C ALA A 26 15.33 9.58 -9.64
N CYS A 27 16.02 8.78 -8.83
CA CYS A 27 15.68 8.62 -7.42
C CYS A 27 15.87 9.96 -6.69
N ASN A 28 14.83 10.78 -6.67
CA ASN A 28 14.87 12.11 -6.06
C ASN A 28 14.72 12.07 -4.55
N HIS A 29 14.15 11.01 -4.02
CA HIS A 29 13.96 10.80 -2.59
C HIS A 29 14.13 9.33 -2.27
N SER A 30 14.87 9.01 -1.22
CA SER A 30 15.13 7.63 -0.80
C SER A 30 15.28 7.52 0.70
N GLU A 31 15.01 6.32 1.23
CA GLU A 31 15.13 5.99 2.64
C GLU A 31 15.89 4.68 2.81
N TRP A 32 16.66 4.57 3.86
CA TRP A 32 17.35 3.33 4.20
C TRP A 32 16.40 2.37 4.92
N TYR A 33 16.42 1.10 4.48
CA TYR A 33 15.76 0.01 5.16
C TYR A 33 16.73 -1.17 5.26
N GLY A 34 17.19 -1.44 6.46
CA GLY A 34 18.37 -2.28 6.66
C GLY A 34 19.59 -1.68 5.92
N TYR A 35 20.26 -2.51 5.13
CA TYR A 35 21.43 -2.09 4.34
C TYR A 35 21.09 -1.67 2.90
N VAL A 36 19.82 -1.42 2.60
CA VAL A 36 19.36 -1.14 1.25
C VAL A 36 18.71 0.25 1.18
N ASN A 37 19.12 1.03 0.19
CA ASN A 37 18.49 2.31 -0.12
C ASN A 37 17.26 2.07 -1.02
N ILE A 38 16.08 2.46 -0.55
CA ILE A 38 14.79 2.35 -1.23
C ILE A 38 14.41 3.71 -1.79
N CYS A 39 14.34 3.81 -3.11
CA CYS A 39 13.83 4.99 -3.80
C CYS A 39 12.32 5.09 -3.64
N LEU A 40 11.84 6.25 -3.20
CA LEU A 40 10.43 6.50 -2.99
C LEU A 40 9.78 7.03 -4.29
N PRO A 41 8.58 6.55 -4.66
CA PRO A 41 7.92 6.99 -5.87
C PRO A 41 7.35 8.40 -5.72
N THR A 42 7.33 9.18 -6.79
CA THR A 42 6.47 10.34 -6.91
C THR A 42 5.07 9.85 -7.31
N ILE A 43 4.06 10.16 -6.50
CA ILE A 43 2.67 9.77 -6.74
C ILE A 43 1.88 11.01 -7.21
N ASP A 44 1.21 10.90 -8.36
CA ASP A 44 0.50 12.02 -8.96
C ASP A 44 -0.65 12.50 -8.06
N GLY A 45 -0.74 13.80 -7.84
CA GLY A 45 -1.71 14.44 -6.96
C GLY A 45 -1.50 14.16 -5.47
N MET A 46 -0.30 13.67 -5.09
CA MET A 46 0.07 13.42 -3.70
C MET A 46 1.44 14.01 -3.36
N LYS A 47 1.57 14.41 -2.11
CA LYS A 47 2.81 14.97 -1.56
C LYS A 47 3.39 14.02 -0.53
N GLU A 48 4.65 13.60 -0.72
CA GLU A 48 5.41 12.94 0.33
C GLU A 48 5.67 13.93 1.48
N CYS A 49 5.32 13.54 2.70
CA CYS A 49 5.32 14.42 3.86
C CYS A 49 5.70 13.71 5.17
N ARG A 50 6.39 12.57 5.12
CA ARG A 50 6.83 11.83 6.30
C ARG A 50 7.61 12.69 7.31
N LEU A 51 8.42 13.64 6.81
CA LEU A 51 9.22 14.53 7.64
C LEU A 51 8.44 15.75 8.17
N HIS A 52 7.18 15.94 7.75
CA HIS A 52 6.37 17.04 8.28
C HIS A 52 6.11 16.84 9.78
N PRO A 53 6.30 17.87 10.64
CA PRO A 53 6.22 17.74 12.11
C PRO A 53 4.91 17.08 12.58
N ARG A 54 3.77 17.43 11.98
CA ARG A 54 2.48 16.85 12.34
C ARG A 54 2.38 15.38 11.95
N VAL A 55 2.94 14.98 10.79
CA VAL A 55 2.99 13.57 10.39
C VAL A 55 3.89 12.79 11.33
N GLN A 56 5.04 13.35 11.71
CA GLN A 56 5.94 12.71 12.67
C GLN A 56 5.28 12.52 14.03
N ALA A 57 4.63 13.56 14.57
CA ALA A 57 3.92 13.48 15.85
C ALA A 57 2.80 12.42 15.82
N PHE A 58 2.05 12.37 14.71
CA PHE A 58 1.00 11.41 14.49
C PHE A 58 1.52 9.98 14.37
N THR A 59 2.52 9.74 13.51
CA THR A 59 3.05 8.40 13.23
C THR A 59 3.94 7.87 14.35
N GLN A 60 4.51 8.73 15.18
CA GLN A 60 5.34 8.33 16.32
C GLN A 60 4.61 7.40 17.30
N LYS A 61 3.31 7.60 17.46
CA LYS A 61 2.46 6.78 18.31
C LYS A 61 2.24 5.34 17.77
N TYR A 62 2.53 5.12 16.49
CA TYR A 62 2.31 3.84 15.78
C TYR A 62 3.60 3.14 15.33
N ARG A 63 4.77 3.65 15.70
CA ARG A 63 6.08 3.12 15.28
C ARG A 63 6.47 1.78 15.93
N GLU A 64 5.58 1.14 16.65
CA GLU A 64 5.92 -0.11 17.34
C GLU A 64 6.21 -1.26 16.38
N SER A 65 5.65 -1.25 15.16
CA SER A 65 5.74 -2.38 14.24
C SER A 65 6.85 -2.28 13.21
N GLY A 66 7.32 -1.06 12.88
CA GLY A 66 8.34 -0.91 11.83
C GLY A 66 8.60 0.55 11.43
N PRO A 67 9.70 0.80 10.68
CA PRO A 67 10.04 2.13 10.22
C PRO A 67 9.07 2.58 9.13
N LEU A 68 8.57 3.81 9.26
CA LEU A 68 7.84 4.49 8.21
C LEU A 68 8.86 5.06 7.20
N LEU A 69 8.80 4.58 5.94
CA LEU A 69 9.69 5.00 4.87
C LEU A 69 9.11 6.17 4.06
N GLY A 70 7.78 6.17 3.85
CA GLY A 70 7.09 7.22 3.12
C GLY A 70 5.67 7.42 3.64
N TYR A 71 5.19 8.67 3.63
CA TYR A 71 3.82 9.04 3.97
C TYR A 71 3.34 10.10 2.99
N TYR A 72 2.28 9.81 2.26
CA TYR A 72 1.78 10.64 1.17
C TYR A 72 0.37 11.09 1.46
N LEU A 73 0.15 12.39 1.43
CA LEU A 73 -1.19 12.99 1.50
C LEU A 73 -1.58 13.52 0.12
N ASN A 74 -2.87 13.48 -0.20
CA ASN A 74 -3.33 14.20 -1.38
C ASN A 74 -3.04 15.71 -1.24
N ASP A 75 -2.83 16.39 -2.36
CA ASP A 75 -2.40 17.79 -2.38
C ASP A 75 -3.34 18.72 -1.59
N LYS A 76 -4.66 18.48 -1.64
CA LYS A 76 -5.65 19.29 -0.92
C LYS A 76 -5.51 19.13 0.60
N THR A 77 -5.30 17.90 1.07
CA THR A 77 -5.07 17.61 2.49
C THR A 77 -3.73 18.17 2.94
N TYR A 78 -2.68 18.01 2.13
CA TYR A 78 -1.36 18.55 2.43
C TYR A 78 -1.36 20.07 2.58
N GLN A 79 -2.03 20.81 1.69
CA GLN A 79 -2.15 22.28 1.77
C GLN A 79 -2.81 22.76 3.07
N ARG A 80 -3.58 21.92 3.72
CA ARG A 80 -4.30 22.22 4.97
C ARG A 80 -3.70 21.54 6.20
N ILE A 81 -2.56 20.88 6.05
CA ILE A 81 -2.00 19.99 7.08
C ILE A 81 -1.85 20.70 8.44
N ASP A 82 -1.44 21.95 8.45
CA ASP A 82 -1.25 22.73 9.69
C ASP A 82 -2.56 23.19 10.33
N SER A 83 -3.64 23.26 9.56
CA SER A 83 -4.96 23.70 10.03
C SER A 83 -5.92 22.52 10.35
N LEU A 84 -5.53 21.28 10.04
CA LEU A 84 -6.34 20.11 10.35
C LEU A 84 -6.35 19.83 11.84
N GLY A 85 -7.50 19.64 12.43
CA GLY A 85 -7.64 19.19 13.83
C GLY A 85 -7.12 17.77 13.99
N THR A 86 -7.58 16.87 13.11
CA THR A 86 -7.19 15.46 13.04
C THR A 86 -6.80 15.11 11.62
N PHE A 87 -5.97 14.06 11.43
CA PHE A 87 -5.71 13.51 10.11
C PHE A 87 -6.96 12.78 9.61
N SER A 88 -7.37 13.08 8.40
CA SER A 88 -8.40 12.30 7.71
C SER A 88 -7.79 11.01 7.19
N PHE A 89 -8.48 9.88 7.38
CA PHE A 89 -8.14 8.60 6.75
C PHE A 89 -8.47 8.58 5.25
N ASP A 90 -8.75 9.73 4.68
CA ASP A 90 -9.16 9.85 3.32
C ASP A 90 -7.97 10.11 2.41
N ASN A 91 -7.74 9.20 1.47
CA ASN A 91 -6.84 9.37 0.34
C ASN A 91 -5.37 9.64 0.72
N TYR A 92 -4.73 8.64 1.35
CA TYR A 92 -3.32 8.70 1.68
C TYR A 92 -2.61 7.36 1.47
N PHE A 93 -1.29 7.41 1.21
CA PHE A 93 -0.41 6.25 1.15
C PHE A 93 0.56 6.22 2.31
N MET A 94 0.89 5.00 2.74
CA MET A 94 2.02 4.73 3.63
C MET A 94 2.89 3.63 3.05
N LEU A 95 4.21 3.82 3.12
CA LEU A 95 5.22 2.80 2.84
C LEU A 95 6.00 2.55 4.12
N TYR A 96 6.05 1.32 4.59
CA TYR A 96 6.70 0.97 5.85
C TYR A 96 7.34 -0.42 5.81
N GLY A 97 8.34 -0.63 6.66
CA GLY A 97 9.01 -1.91 6.87
C GLY A 97 8.54 -2.60 8.15
N ASP A 98 9.32 -3.60 8.56
CA ASP A 98 9.19 -4.32 9.84
C ASP A 98 10.58 -4.34 10.49
N TYR A 99 10.74 -3.85 11.72
CA TYR A 99 12.03 -3.83 12.43
C TYR A 99 12.65 -5.21 12.57
N ASN A 100 11.85 -6.25 12.72
CA ASN A 100 12.35 -7.62 12.86
C ASN A 100 12.87 -8.19 11.55
N ARG A 101 12.59 -7.53 10.41
CA ARG A 101 12.93 -8.00 9.06
C ARG A 101 13.79 -7.04 8.25
N GLU A 102 14.18 -5.91 8.82
CA GLU A 102 14.93 -4.89 8.07
C GLU A 102 16.25 -5.43 7.46
N ASN A 103 16.88 -6.40 8.14
CA ASN A 103 18.13 -7.03 7.70
C ASN A 103 17.93 -8.42 7.06
N TYR A 104 16.68 -8.89 6.96
CA TYR A 104 16.35 -10.16 6.34
C TYR A 104 16.39 -10.07 4.82
N GLU A 105 17.15 -10.93 4.16
CA GLU A 105 17.13 -11.06 2.71
C GLU A 105 15.99 -11.96 2.26
N ALA A 106 14.93 -11.35 1.80
CA ALA A 106 13.72 -12.02 1.35
C ALA A 106 13.80 -12.47 -0.11
N THR A 107 12.97 -13.45 -0.42
CA THR A 107 12.77 -14.01 -1.75
C THR A 107 11.28 -13.95 -2.13
N ALA A 108 10.94 -14.26 -3.37
CA ALA A 108 9.55 -14.28 -3.82
C ALA A 108 8.67 -15.27 -3.04
N THR A 109 9.28 -16.33 -2.44
CA THR A 109 8.54 -17.32 -1.63
C THR A 109 8.10 -16.77 -0.27
N ASP A 110 8.68 -15.67 0.19
CA ASP A 110 8.31 -15.03 1.45
C ASP A 110 7.05 -14.17 1.33
N LEU A 111 6.72 -13.70 0.12
CA LEU A 111 5.54 -12.85 -0.11
C LEU A 111 4.21 -13.51 0.31
N PRO A 112 3.91 -14.76 -0.08
CA PRO A 112 2.68 -15.43 0.37
C PRO A 112 2.61 -15.60 1.88
N LEU A 113 3.74 -15.87 2.54
CA LEU A 113 3.80 -15.98 4.00
C LEU A 113 3.51 -14.63 4.68
N MET A 114 4.09 -13.55 4.15
CA MET A 114 3.82 -12.20 4.63
C MET A 114 2.36 -11.81 4.45
N GLN A 115 1.77 -12.10 3.29
CA GLN A 115 0.35 -11.84 3.03
C GLN A 115 -0.54 -12.64 4.00
N GLN A 116 -0.22 -13.92 4.23
CA GLN A 116 -0.96 -14.75 5.18
C GLN A 116 -0.89 -14.20 6.60
N GLN A 117 0.28 -13.74 7.05
CA GLN A 117 0.44 -13.10 8.37
C GLN A 117 -0.37 -11.82 8.49
N LEU A 118 -0.37 -10.99 7.45
CA LEU A 118 -1.19 -9.78 7.40
C LEU A 118 -2.69 -10.12 7.47
N GLU A 119 -3.13 -11.11 6.71
CA GLU A 119 -4.51 -11.61 6.75
C GLU A 119 -4.90 -12.12 8.16
N GLN A 120 -4.04 -12.95 8.77
CA GLN A 120 -4.27 -13.46 10.12
C GLN A 120 -4.35 -12.33 11.15
N SER A 121 -3.51 -11.30 11.01
CA SER A 121 -3.57 -10.11 11.87
C SER A 121 -4.89 -9.36 11.71
N LEU A 122 -5.44 -9.29 10.50
CA LEU A 122 -6.73 -8.64 10.24
C LEU A 122 -7.90 -9.43 10.83
N VAL A 123 -7.89 -10.76 10.73
CA VAL A 123 -8.97 -11.62 11.22
C VAL A 123 -8.85 -11.92 12.72
N GLY A 124 -7.63 -12.11 13.22
CA GLY A 124 -7.36 -12.52 14.60
C GLY A 124 -7.33 -11.37 15.62
N THR A 125 -7.34 -10.12 15.18
CA THR A 125 -7.28 -8.95 16.07
C THR A 125 -8.65 -8.62 16.65
N ASN A 126 -8.70 -8.37 17.97
CA ASN A 126 -9.87 -7.77 18.59
C ASN A 126 -9.92 -6.27 18.22
N TRP A 127 -10.56 -5.96 17.11
CA TRP A 127 -10.62 -4.61 16.57
C TRP A 127 -11.38 -3.62 17.45
N GLN A 128 -12.32 -4.09 18.27
CA GLN A 128 -13.00 -3.23 19.23
C GLN A 128 -12.05 -2.75 20.33
N GLU A 129 -11.21 -3.64 20.84
CA GLU A 129 -10.19 -3.29 21.83
C GLU A 129 -9.12 -2.38 21.22
N ARG A 130 -8.61 -2.73 20.03
CA ARG A 130 -7.62 -1.93 19.33
C ARG A 130 -8.18 -0.59 18.89
N GLY A 131 -9.46 -0.52 18.53
CA GLY A 131 -10.16 0.71 18.19
C GLY A 131 -10.18 1.69 19.35
N ARG A 132 -10.40 1.23 20.59
CA ARG A 132 -10.34 2.08 21.79
C ARG A 132 -8.96 2.68 22.02
N GLN A 133 -7.89 1.92 21.78
CA GLN A 133 -6.51 2.42 21.88
C GLN A 133 -6.20 3.50 20.83
N VAL A 134 -6.89 3.46 19.70
CA VAL A 134 -6.73 4.41 18.57
C VAL A 134 -7.70 5.60 18.70
N GLU A 135 -8.83 5.43 19.38
CA GLU A 135 -9.88 6.43 19.59
C GLU A 135 -9.34 7.74 20.17
N ASP A 136 -8.49 7.65 21.20
CA ASP A 136 -7.84 8.82 21.83
C ASP A 136 -7.01 9.67 20.86
N VAL A 137 -6.67 9.12 19.69
CA VAL A 137 -5.79 9.79 18.73
C VAL A 137 -6.56 10.33 17.54
N TYR A 138 -7.62 9.62 17.13
CA TYR A 138 -8.37 9.93 15.90
C TYR A 138 -9.79 10.41 16.20
N ASN A 139 -10.24 10.32 17.45
CA ASN A 139 -11.63 10.45 17.82
C ASN A 139 -12.51 9.54 16.93
N THR A 140 -12.00 8.37 16.62
CA THR A 140 -12.67 7.39 15.75
C THR A 140 -12.45 5.98 16.28
N LEU A 141 -13.52 5.20 16.31
CA LEU A 141 -13.51 3.80 16.72
C LEU A 141 -13.73 2.91 15.48
N MET A 142 -12.82 1.97 15.26
CA MET A 142 -13.08 0.93 14.27
C MET A 142 -14.19 0.01 14.75
N ILE A 143 -15.24 -0.16 13.94
CA ILE A 143 -16.39 -0.99 14.25
C ILE A 143 -16.42 -2.22 13.34
N GLY A 144 -16.55 -3.39 13.97
CA GLY A 144 -16.58 -4.68 13.27
C GLY A 144 -15.19 -5.15 12.77
N GLN A 145 -15.19 -6.31 12.15
CA GLN A 145 -13.98 -6.86 11.55
C GLN A 145 -13.77 -6.30 10.15
N PRO A 146 -12.51 -6.03 9.74
CA PRO A 146 -12.19 -5.75 8.35
C PRO A 146 -12.63 -6.88 7.43
N ALA A 147 -13.15 -6.54 6.25
CA ALA A 147 -13.55 -7.50 5.23
C ALA A 147 -12.56 -7.47 4.08
N ILE A 148 -11.89 -8.59 3.83
CA ILE A 148 -11.05 -8.76 2.64
C ILE A 148 -11.99 -9.09 1.48
N ILE A 149 -12.07 -8.21 0.48
CA ILE A 149 -12.99 -8.35 -0.65
C ILE A 149 -12.31 -8.87 -1.92
N GLU A 150 -11.01 -8.67 -2.05
CA GLU A 150 -10.24 -9.13 -3.20
C GLU A 150 -8.78 -9.37 -2.81
N LYS A 151 -8.13 -10.34 -3.50
CA LYS A 151 -6.68 -10.57 -3.48
C LYS A 151 -6.20 -10.69 -4.91
N TYR A 152 -5.13 -10.00 -5.26
CA TYR A 152 -4.54 -10.05 -6.60
C TYR A 152 -3.04 -9.70 -6.56
N SER A 153 -2.38 -9.84 -7.71
CA SER A 153 -0.98 -9.49 -7.88
C SER A 153 -0.85 -8.54 -9.06
N PRO A 154 -0.52 -7.26 -8.85
CA PRO A 154 -0.31 -6.30 -9.93
C PRO A 154 0.98 -6.59 -10.73
N CYS A 155 1.96 -7.25 -10.11
CA CYS A 155 3.19 -7.74 -10.75
C CYS A 155 3.82 -8.87 -9.91
N SER A 156 4.88 -9.52 -10.44
CA SER A 156 5.49 -10.73 -9.87
C SER A 156 5.91 -10.63 -8.40
N ASP A 157 6.37 -9.47 -7.97
CA ASP A 157 6.97 -9.25 -6.65
C ASP A 157 6.05 -8.47 -5.72
N VAL A 158 4.74 -8.47 -5.99
CA VAL A 158 3.71 -7.77 -5.22
C VAL A 158 2.47 -8.62 -5.04
N LEU A 159 2.00 -8.73 -3.80
CA LEU A 159 0.68 -9.27 -3.48
C LEU A 159 -0.17 -8.19 -2.81
N THR A 160 -1.40 -8.01 -3.30
CA THR A 160 -2.33 -6.97 -2.85
C THR A 160 -3.60 -7.58 -2.29
N MET A 161 -4.07 -7.02 -1.17
CA MET A 161 -5.41 -7.29 -0.62
C MET A 161 -6.21 -6.00 -0.60
N ILE A 162 -7.46 -6.06 -1.07
CA ILE A 162 -8.43 -4.98 -0.91
C ILE A 162 -9.26 -5.24 0.34
N VAL A 163 -9.25 -4.29 1.26
CA VAL A 163 -9.86 -4.43 2.58
C VAL A 163 -10.85 -3.29 2.84
N LEU A 164 -12.05 -3.64 3.27
CA LEU A 164 -13.06 -2.69 3.75
C LEU A 164 -13.03 -2.63 5.28
N MET A 165 -13.06 -1.42 5.81
CA MET A 165 -13.06 -1.14 7.25
C MET A 165 -14.13 -0.10 7.58
N LYS A 166 -14.86 -0.31 8.67
CA LYS A 166 -15.85 0.65 9.17
C LYS A 166 -15.33 1.36 10.42
N TYR A 167 -15.54 2.65 10.47
CA TYR A 167 -15.18 3.51 11.59
C TYR A 167 -16.40 4.27 12.09
N ARG A 168 -16.43 4.56 13.41
CA ARG A 168 -17.39 5.46 14.03
C ARG A 168 -16.62 6.62 14.67
N GLN A 169 -16.99 7.83 14.34
CA GLN A 169 -16.44 9.04 14.95
C GLN A 169 -17.11 9.32 16.30
N GLU A 170 -16.52 10.16 17.16
CA GLU A 170 -17.12 10.57 18.44
C GLU A 170 -18.54 11.14 18.30
N ASN A 171 -18.80 11.86 17.22
CA ASN A 171 -20.12 12.40 16.92
C ASN A 171 -21.16 11.32 16.53
N GLY A 172 -20.78 10.04 16.54
CA GLY A 172 -21.59 8.89 16.13
C GLY A 172 -21.68 8.66 14.63
N GLN A 173 -21.07 9.51 13.81
CA GLN A 173 -21.05 9.34 12.35
C GLN A 173 -20.22 8.13 11.95
N GLU A 174 -20.80 7.25 11.16
CA GLU A 174 -20.10 6.09 10.60
C GLU A 174 -19.54 6.43 9.21
N SER A 175 -18.34 5.93 8.96
CA SER A 175 -17.69 6.01 7.65
C SER A 175 -17.09 4.65 7.27
N THR A 176 -17.04 4.38 5.99
CA THR A 176 -16.37 3.20 5.46
C THR A 176 -15.11 3.65 4.73
N VAL A 177 -14.01 2.99 5.03
CA VAL A 177 -12.73 3.19 4.35
C VAL A 177 -12.40 1.91 3.61
N ILE A 178 -11.91 2.06 2.39
CA ILE A 178 -11.33 0.98 1.61
C ILE A 178 -9.82 1.17 1.55
N SER A 179 -9.09 0.08 1.64
CA SER A 179 -7.62 0.12 1.50
C SER A 179 -7.12 -0.96 0.56
N ALA A 180 -6.03 -0.66 -0.14
CA ALA A 180 -5.18 -1.62 -0.80
C ALA A 180 -3.95 -1.85 0.08
N ALA A 181 -3.80 -3.06 0.62
CA ALA A 181 -2.68 -3.48 1.43
C ALA A 181 -1.74 -4.35 0.60
N ASN A 182 -0.54 -3.85 0.34
CA ASN A 182 0.45 -4.51 -0.51
C ASN A 182 1.58 -5.09 0.33
N CYS A 183 1.93 -6.34 0.05
CA CYS A 183 3.21 -6.96 0.42
C CYS A 183 4.12 -6.89 -0.80
N ILE A 184 5.28 -6.28 -0.68
CA ILE A 184 6.17 -5.95 -1.80
C ILE A 184 7.56 -6.48 -1.52
N LEU A 185 8.15 -7.16 -2.50
CA LEU A 185 9.56 -7.54 -2.49
C LEU A 185 10.36 -6.58 -3.36
N VAL A 186 11.20 -5.76 -2.74
CA VAL A 186 12.06 -4.78 -3.41
C VAL A 186 13.49 -4.97 -2.94
N LYS A 187 14.46 -5.13 -3.86
CA LYS A 187 15.88 -5.30 -3.54
C LYS A 187 16.12 -6.29 -2.40
N LYS A 188 15.41 -7.42 -2.42
CA LYS A 188 15.43 -8.46 -1.37
C LYS A 188 14.94 -7.97 0.01
N ARG A 189 14.11 -6.95 0.07
CA ARG A 189 13.45 -6.48 1.30
C ARG A 189 11.96 -6.59 1.16
N LEU A 190 11.31 -7.06 2.22
CA LEU A 190 9.85 -7.09 2.33
C LEU A 190 9.36 -5.74 2.86
N LEU A 191 8.54 -5.09 2.07
CA LEU A 191 7.90 -3.82 2.42
C LEU A 191 6.40 -3.98 2.44
N ASN A 192 5.74 -3.16 3.24
CA ASN A 192 4.31 -2.95 3.20
C ASN A 192 4.00 -1.59 2.60
N MET A 193 3.06 -1.53 1.69
CA MET A 193 2.51 -0.28 1.18
C MET A 193 0.99 -0.32 1.30
N ALA A 194 0.42 0.66 1.96
CA ALA A 194 -1.02 0.74 2.15
C ALA A 194 -1.58 2.04 1.57
N TYR A 195 -2.61 1.93 0.72
CA TYR A 195 -3.38 3.05 0.21
C TYR A 195 -4.77 3.04 0.79
N TYR A 196 -5.22 4.17 1.30
CA TYR A 196 -6.53 4.32 1.95
C TYR A 196 -7.37 5.37 1.24
N MET A 197 -8.66 5.07 1.07
CA MET A 197 -9.66 6.00 0.52
C MET A 197 -10.98 5.87 1.27
N ALA A 198 -11.75 6.97 1.35
CA ALA A 198 -13.16 6.90 1.72
C ALA A 198 -13.91 6.05 0.69
N TYR A 199 -14.75 5.13 1.15
CA TYR A 199 -15.52 4.25 0.28
C TYR A 199 -16.88 4.86 -0.03
N ASP A 200 -17.12 5.08 -1.33
CA ASP A 200 -18.36 5.64 -1.87
C ASP A 200 -18.96 4.74 -2.97
N GLY A 201 -18.92 3.42 -2.74
CA GLY A 201 -19.48 2.44 -3.69
C GLY A 201 -18.46 1.78 -4.63
N GLY A 202 -18.96 0.96 -5.54
CA GLY A 202 -18.11 0.07 -6.38
C GLY A 202 -17.05 0.78 -7.22
N LYS A 203 -17.35 1.99 -7.73
CA LYS A 203 -16.38 2.78 -8.49
C LYS A 203 -15.14 3.18 -7.69
N THR A 204 -15.25 3.26 -6.36
CA THR A 204 -14.11 3.53 -5.48
C THR A 204 -13.10 2.39 -5.51
N ILE A 205 -13.54 1.15 -5.69
CA ILE A 205 -12.66 -0.03 -5.78
C ILE A 205 -11.77 0.08 -7.02
N ASP A 206 -12.35 0.40 -8.18
CA ASP A 206 -11.62 0.52 -9.44
C ASP A 206 -10.59 1.66 -9.36
N LEU A 207 -11.00 2.81 -8.83
CA LEU A 207 -10.12 3.96 -8.64
C LEU A 207 -8.99 3.66 -7.63
N LEU A 208 -9.30 2.96 -6.54
CA LEU A 208 -8.30 2.52 -5.56
C LEU A 208 -7.25 1.62 -6.24
N LYS A 209 -7.69 0.63 -7.02
CA LYS A 209 -6.80 -0.31 -7.72
C LYS A 209 -5.93 0.44 -8.73
N GLU A 210 -6.51 1.28 -9.58
CA GLU A 210 -5.77 2.08 -10.58
C GLU A 210 -4.65 2.90 -9.93
N ARG A 211 -4.95 3.64 -8.87
CA ARG A 211 -3.97 4.49 -8.17
C ARG A 211 -2.94 3.68 -7.42
N ASN A 212 -3.38 2.62 -6.74
CA ASN A 212 -2.49 1.72 -6.03
C ASN A 212 -1.49 1.07 -6.96
N ASP A 213 -1.96 0.48 -8.06
CA ASP A 213 -1.12 -0.24 -9.00
C ASP A 213 -0.14 0.70 -9.71
N GLY A 214 -0.57 1.93 -10.02
CA GLY A 214 0.32 2.97 -10.56
C GLY A 214 1.43 3.34 -9.58
N ALA A 215 1.13 3.52 -8.30
CA ALA A 215 2.11 3.83 -7.26
C ALA A 215 3.09 2.66 -7.02
N VAL A 216 2.56 1.42 -6.96
CA VAL A 216 3.36 0.20 -6.82
C VAL A 216 4.29 0.03 -8.01
N GLN A 217 3.81 0.18 -9.23
CA GLN A 217 4.64 0.09 -10.45
C GLN A 217 5.77 1.12 -10.45
N LYS A 218 5.49 2.36 -10.07
CA LYS A 218 6.53 3.41 -9.93
C LYS A 218 7.57 3.03 -8.88
N LEU A 219 7.16 2.51 -7.71
CA LEU A 219 8.08 2.03 -6.68
C LEU A 219 8.99 0.91 -7.22
N MET A 220 8.41 -0.07 -7.91
CA MET A 220 9.16 -1.20 -8.47
C MET A 220 10.15 -0.75 -9.55
N GLN A 221 9.76 0.15 -10.44
CA GLN A 221 10.61 0.68 -11.53
C GLN A 221 11.82 1.46 -10.99
N LEU A 222 11.64 2.26 -9.94
CA LEU A 222 12.72 3.04 -9.32
C LEU A 222 13.74 2.18 -8.58
N ASN A 223 13.39 0.95 -8.25
CA ASN A 223 14.19 0.08 -7.39
C ASN A 223 14.69 -1.19 -8.09
N GLN A 224 14.61 -1.23 -9.41
CA GLN A 224 15.17 -2.33 -10.22
C GLN A 224 16.68 -2.38 -10.18
#